data_d68131c99d165f5c9d3b9f946b09f5ce
#
_entry.id   d68131c99d165f5c9d3b9f946b09f5ce
#
_cell.length_a   1.000
_cell.length_b   1.000
_cell.length_c   1.000
_cell.angle_alpha   90.00
_cell.angle_beta   90.00
_cell.angle_gamma   90.00
#
_symmetry.space_group_name_H-M   'P 1'
#
loop_
_entity.id
_entity.type
_entity.pdbx_description
1 polymer ?
#
loop_
_entity_poly.entity_id
_entity_poly.type
_entity_poly.pdbx_seq_one_letter_code
_entity_poly.pdbx_strand_id
1 'polypeptide(L)'
;MYLRRIKNPEQLKHHSPGEFGKIMGLDRVPEAKCLRTKLKEISSQEKSWQWNMSLAKKWAHSDENEFYYIDGHVQVYNGYKARLGKKHVARQKLCLPGMQEFWVNNKEGMPYFYITGQVNEKLLEMLEKEIIPTLLKEVPSKYTDEQLDNDPDLPRFTLVFDREAYSPAFFEHLWNNLRIAIITYRKNVNNVWDKNDFNEFAVDIEGAETKMLLAEKSTKLNNISLREIRRLSAEHQTSVITTNKKLSLESVAMHMFARWTQENFFKYMRQDYDFDRLLQYAVEQINGDVVVVNPEYNNITYRLKKIREKINRRRAQLFKLQEDNVNDNLDSTPKHLKKQITIKQELDDFIQQEEKVLSQRKQTAYKIKIDDMPENVKYNKLNIESKRLQNIIKMICFRAETSFANLLSEHYNKSINEKRSLVKSIINSHADIIPDYNNNNLVVRLYSQATPRMNDAIQKVCKLLNDTKIKYPGTQLTMVYEIAT
;
A
#
# COMPACT_ATOMS: atom_id res chain seq x y z
N MET A 1 20.96 -10.76 1.99
CA MET A 1 20.95 -9.70 0.97
C MET A 1 20.07 -8.52 1.39
N TYR A 2 18.76 -8.66 1.43
CA TYR A 2 17.83 -7.52 1.64
C TYR A 2 18.06 -6.77 2.96
N LEU A 3 18.30 -7.45 4.07
CA LEU A 3 18.64 -6.80 5.35
C LEU A 3 19.87 -5.88 5.23
N ARG A 4 20.85 -6.25 4.40
CA ARG A 4 22.03 -5.43 4.10
C ARG A 4 21.82 -4.45 2.94
N ARG A 5 20.59 -4.19 2.54
CA ARG A 5 20.22 -3.28 1.43
C ARG A 5 20.79 -3.68 0.06
N ILE A 6 21.20 -4.95 -0.09
CA ILE A 6 21.53 -5.51 -1.39
C ILE A 6 20.21 -5.86 -2.09
N LYS A 7 19.73 -4.96 -2.93
CA LYS A 7 18.37 -4.94 -3.47
C LYS A 7 18.13 -5.95 -4.59
N ASN A 8 19.18 -6.46 -5.20
CA ASN A 8 19.11 -7.47 -6.24
C ASN A 8 20.43 -8.28 -6.31
N PRO A 9 20.42 -9.47 -6.91
CA PRO A 9 21.62 -10.31 -7.00
C PRO A 9 22.83 -9.65 -7.68
N GLU A 10 22.61 -8.73 -8.62
CA GLU A 10 23.72 -8.08 -9.35
C GLU A 10 24.56 -7.18 -8.43
N GLN A 11 23.97 -6.63 -7.39
CA GLN A 11 24.68 -5.78 -6.41
C GLN A 11 25.66 -6.59 -5.54
N LEU A 12 25.52 -7.93 -5.48
CA LEU A 12 26.51 -8.77 -4.78
C LEU A 12 27.92 -8.64 -5.35
N LYS A 13 28.06 -8.25 -6.60
CA LYS A 13 29.36 -8.01 -7.23
C LYS A 13 30.20 -6.92 -6.55
N HIS A 14 29.54 -6.06 -5.77
CA HIS A 14 30.17 -4.95 -5.05
C HIS A 14 30.53 -5.29 -3.60
N HIS A 15 30.34 -6.55 -3.18
CA HIS A 15 30.62 -7.00 -1.82
C HIS A 15 31.65 -8.14 -1.85
N SER A 16 32.48 -8.19 -0.77
CA SER A 16 33.42 -9.29 -0.60
C SER A 16 32.69 -10.62 -0.45
N PRO A 17 32.84 -11.57 -1.40
CA PRO A 17 32.06 -12.81 -1.38
C PRO A 17 32.44 -13.72 -0.20
N GLY A 18 33.69 -13.75 0.22
CA GLY A 18 34.15 -14.55 1.35
C GLY A 18 33.59 -14.10 2.69
N GLU A 19 33.67 -12.81 2.98
CA GLU A 19 33.14 -12.27 4.25
C GLU A 19 31.64 -12.46 4.37
N PHE A 20 30.90 -12.25 3.29
CA PHE A 20 29.46 -12.43 3.29
C PHE A 20 29.04 -13.90 3.40
N GLY A 21 29.84 -14.81 2.84
CA GLY A 21 29.63 -16.25 2.91
C GLY A 21 29.78 -16.82 4.32
N LYS A 22 30.76 -16.35 5.09
CA LYS A 22 31.05 -16.83 6.45
C LYS A 22 29.82 -16.72 7.38
N ILE A 23 29.04 -15.65 7.27
CA ILE A 23 27.79 -15.47 8.03
C ILE A 23 26.79 -16.61 7.76
N MET A 24 26.86 -17.22 6.57
CA MET A 24 25.99 -18.32 6.16
C MET A 24 26.63 -19.69 6.29
N GLY A 25 27.81 -19.78 6.93
CA GLY A 25 28.58 -21.02 7.02
C GLY A 25 29.14 -21.51 5.66
N LEU A 26 29.36 -20.59 4.72
CA LEU A 26 29.89 -20.87 3.39
C LEU A 26 31.26 -20.22 3.22
N ASP A 27 32.12 -20.81 2.41
CA ASP A 27 33.41 -20.19 2.06
C ASP A 27 33.21 -18.88 1.30
N ARG A 28 32.20 -18.84 0.47
CA ARG A 28 31.85 -17.67 -0.33
C ARG A 28 30.35 -17.61 -0.66
N VAL A 29 29.84 -16.41 -0.88
CA VAL A 29 28.45 -16.21 -1.37
C VAL A 29 28.34 -16.76 -2.80
N PRO A 30 27.23 -17.42 -3.15
CA PRO A 30 26.94 -17.82 -4.52
C PRO A 30 26.95 -16.61 -5.47
N GLU A 31 27.42 -16.85 -6.69
CA GLU A 31 27.40 -15.82 -7.73
C GLU A 31 25.97 -15.37 -8.08
N ALA A 32 25.83 -14.14 -8.56
CA ALA A 32 24.55 -13.56 -8.97
C ALA A 32 23.80 -14.45 -9.99
N LYS A 33 24.54 -15.13 -10.90
CA LYS A 33 23.97 -16.08 -11.87
C LYS A 33 23.34 -17.29 -11.16
N CYS A 34 24.04 -17.86 -10.18
CA CYS A 34 23.56 -19.02 -9.41
C CYS A 34 22.29 -18.65 -8.64
N LEU A 35 22.26 -17.50 -7.96
CA LEU A 35 21.07 -17.01 -7.25
C LEU A 35 19.89 -16.78 -8.18
N ARG A 36 20.09 -16.21 -9.36
CA ARG A 36 19.02 -16.03 -10.35
C ARG A 36 18.45 -17.37 -10.82
N THR A 37 19.33 -18.35 -11.07
CA THR A 37 18.92 -19.70 -11.46
C THR A 37 18.08 -20.34 -10.36
N LYS A 38 18.53 -20.27 -9.11
CA LYS A 38 17.79 -20.79 -7.95
C LYS A 38 16.44 -20.09 -7.75
N LEU A 39 16.38 -18.76 -7.85
CA LEU A 39 15.13 -18.01 -7.77
C LEU A 39 14.16 -18.42 -8.88
N LYS A 40 14.66 -18.67 -10.09
CA LYS A 40 13.85 -19.16 -11.20
C LYS A 40 13.34 -20.58 -10.95
N GLU A 41 14.18 -21.50 -10.49
CA GLU A 41 13.80 -22.87 -10.12
C GLU A 41 12.71 -22.88 -9.03
N ILE A 42 12.88 -22.10 -7.97
CA ILE A 42 11.91 -22.04 -6.88
C ILE A 42 10.60 -21.40 -7.38
N SER A 43 10.67 -20.32 -8.13
CA SER A 43 9.46 -19.66 -8.65
C SER A 43 8.70 -20.50 -9.66
N SER A 44 9.37 -21.40 -10.41
CA SER A 44 8.70 -22.31 -11.34
C SER A 44 7.83 -23.37 -10.65
N GLN A 45 7.95 -23.55 -9.34
CA GLN A 45 7.11 -24.45 -8.55
C GLN A 45 5.73 -23.85 -8.21
N GLU A 46 5.54 -22.55 -8.44
CA GLU A 46 4.28 -21.81 -8.20
C GLU A 46 3.69 -21.95 -6.78
N LYS A 47 4.57 -22.09 -5.77
CA LYS A 47 4.20 -22.31 -4.36
C LYS A 47 4.34 -21.06 -3.49
N SER A 48 4.67 -19.92 -4.04
CA SER A 48 4.91 -18.71 -3.24
C SER A 48 3.67 -18.23 -2.50
N TRP A 49 2.48 -18.39 -3.09
CA TRP A 49 1.22 -18.06 -2.41
C TRP A 49 0.99 -18.93 -1.17
N GLN A 50 1.13 -20.25 -1.30
CA GLN A 50 0.98 -21.20 -0.19
C GLN A 50 1.98 -20.91 0.93
N TRP A 51 3.22 -20.58 0.56
CA TRP A 51 4.24 -20.17 1.53
C TRP A 51 3.86 -18.88 2.24
N ASN A 52 3.38 -17.86 1.52
CA ASN A 52 2.90 -16.62 2.13
C ASN A 52 1.76 -16.88 3.13
N MET A 53 0.78 -17.72 2.77
CA MET A 53 -0.35 -18.05 3.67
C MET A 53 0.13 -18.78 4.93
N SER A 54 1.07 -19.71 4.80
CA SER A 54 1.68 -20.38 5.94
C SER A 54 2.39 -19.40 6.90
N LEU A 55 3.07 -18.39 6.36
CA LEU A 55 3.69 -17.33 7.14
C LEU A 55 2.64 -16.40 7.77
N ALA A 56 1.64 -15.96 7.00
CA ALA A 56 0.59 -15.08 7.48
C ALA A 56 -0.15 -15.70 8.67
N LYS A 57 -0.47 -17.00 8.60
CA LYS A 57 -1.09 -17.75 9.69
C LYS A 57 -0.23 -17.74 10.95
N LYS A 58 1.09 -18.00 10.82
CA LYS A 58 2.03 -17.97 11.96
C LYS A 58 2.13 -16.57 12.55
N TRP A 59 2.25 -15.55 11.72
CA TRP A 59 2.36 -14.16 12.17
C TRP A 59 1.09 -13.67 12.86
N ALA A 60 -0.09 -13.99 12.32
CA ALA A 60 -1.35 -13.61 12.92
C ALA A 60 -1.57 -14.25 14.29
N HIS A 61 -1.12 -15.51 14.46
CA HIS A 61 -1.18 -16.19 15.75
C HIS A 61 -0.24 -15.52 16.80
N SER A 62 0.96 -15.12 16.38
CA SER A 62 1.92 -14.47 17.30
C SER A 62 1.57 -13.02 17.61
N ASP A 63 0.93 -12.32 16.66
CA ASP A 63 0.64 -10.88 16.80
C ASP A 63 -0.68 -10.61 17.57
N GLU A 64 -1.55 -11.61 17.75
CA GLU A 64 -2.90 -11.48 18.36
C GLU A 64 -3.70 -10.31 17.76
N ASN A 65 -3.60 -10.13 16.42
CA ASN A 65 -4.06 -8.93 15.75
C ASN A 65 -5.59 -8.90 15.57
N GLU A 66 -6.18 -7.74 15.80
CA GLU A 66 -7.62 -7.46 15.61
C GLU A 66 -7.89 -6.49 14.48
N PHE A 67 -6.84 -5.83 13.95
CA PHE A 67 -6.97 -4.77 12.96
C PHE A 67 -6.16 -5.08 11.70
N TYR A 68 -6.85 -5.07 10.56
CA TYR A 68 -6.21 -5.24 9.26
C TYR A 68 -6.34 -3.97 8.44
N TYR A 69 -5.20 -3.37 8.15
CA TYR A 69 -5.08 -2.19 7.31
C TYR A 69 -4.94 -2.60 5.86
N ILE A 70 -5.80 -2.08 5.00
CA ILE A 70 -5.81 -2.41 3.60
C ILE A 70 -5.48 -1.17 2.78
N ASP A 71 -4.46 -1.27 1.94
CA ASP A 71 -4.08 -0.20 1.04
C ASP A 71 -3.62 -0.72 -0.32
N GLY A 72 -3.88 0.09 -1.35
CA GLY A 72 -3.51 -0.20 -2.72
C GLY A 72 -2.16 0.41 -3.09
N HIS A 73 -1.28 -0.39 -3.68
CA HIS A 73 -0.01 0.07 -4.21
C HIS A 73 0.09 -0.19 -5.71
N VAL A 74 0.42 0.85 -6.50
CA VAL A 74 0.61 0.71 -7.94
C VAL A 74 2.09 0.54 -8.27
N GLN A 75 2.42 -0.59 -8.87
CA GLN A 75 3.74 -0.87 -9.42
C GLN A 75 3.77 -0.50 -10.90
N VAL A 76 4.60 0.47 -11.23
CA VAL A 76 4.76 0.95 -12.61
C VAL A 76 5.58 -0.05 -13.43
N TYR A 77 5.10 -0.36 -14.61
CA TYR A 77 5.79 -1.19 -15.57
C TYR A 77 6.45 -0.32 -16.65
N ASN A 78 7.77 -0.35 -16.68
CA ASN A 78 8.58 0.40 -17.65
C ASN A 78 9.07 -0.48 -18.82
N GLY A 79 8.60 -1.73 -18.90
CA GLY A 79 8.96 -2.64 -19.98
C GLY A 79 8.06 -2.48 -21.21
N TYR A 80 8.42 -3.18 -22.28
CA TYR A 80 7.69 -3.16 -23.56
C TYR A 80 7.04 -4.50 -23.93
N LYS A 81 7.35 -5.59 -23.18
CA LYS A 81 6.87 -6.94 -23.51
C LYS A 81 5.42 -7.18 -23.09
N ALA A 82 4.98 -6.58 -21.99
CA ALA A 82 3.62 -6.72 -21.50
C ALA A 82 2.80 -5.46 -21.79
N ARG A 83 1.55 -5.66 -22.20
CA ARG A 83 0.56 -4.58 -22.38
C ARG A 83 -0.36 -4.57 -21.19
N LEU A 84 -0.01 -3.75 -20.20
CA LEU A 84 -0.75 -3.63 -18.93
C LEU A 84 -1.74 -2.46 -18.99
N GLY A 85 -2.80 -2.57 -18.19
CA GLY A 85 -3.73 -1.47 -17.97
C GLY A 85 -3.04 -0.28 -17.32
N LYS A 86 -3.49 0.95 -17.67
CA LYS A 86 -2.98 2.17 -17.05
C LYS A 86 -3.63 2.39 -15.69
N LYS A 87 -2.82 2.69 -14.68
CA LYS A 87 -3.23 3.01 -13.32
C LYS A 87 -2.77 4.42 -12.94
N HIS A 88 -3.57 5.12 -12.17
CA HIS A 88 -3.17 6.43 -11.63
C HIS A 88 -2.11 6.24 -10.55
N VAL A 89 -0.95 6.82 -10.76
CA VAL A 89 0.17 6.80 -9.81
C VAL A 89 0.19 8.15 -9.09
N ALA A 90 -0.37 8.22 -7.91
CA ALA A 90 -0.57 9.47 -7.16
C ALA A 90 0.74 10.26 -6.96
N ARG A 91 1.85 9.57 -6.64
CA ARG A 91 3.18 10.18 -6.47
C ARG A 91 3.75 10.85 -7.73
N GLN A 92 3.34 10.39 -8.92
CA GLN A 92 3.79 10.93 -10.21
C GLN A 92 2.72 11.79 -10.88
N LYS A 93 1.50 11.78 -10.35
CA LYS A 93 0.31 12.45 -10.92
C LYS A 93 0.03 12.06 -12.38
N LEU A 94 0.39 10.83 -12.76
CA LEU A 94 0.27 10.30 -14.12
C LEU A 94 -0.48 8.96 -14.13
N CYS A 95 -1.13 8.66 -15.26
CA CYS A 95 -1.67 7.33 -15.53
C CYS A 95 -0.65 6.51 -16.32
N LEU A 96 -0.03 5.54 -15.67
CA LEU A 96 1.05 4.72 -16.23
C LEU A 96 0.63 3.24 -16.31
N PRO A 97 1.18 2.47 -17.27
CA PRO A 97 1.01 1.02 -17.28
C PRO A 97 1.54 0.42 -15.98
N GLY A 98 0.79 -0.47 -15.35
CA GLY A 98 1.23 -1.07 -14.10
C GLY A 98 0.28 -2.11 -13.55
N MET A 99 0.72 -2.74 -12.47
CA MET A 99 -0.08 -3.67 -11.67
C MET A 99 -0.46 -3.00 -10.36
N GLN A 100 -1.61 -3.34 -9.83
CA GLN A 100 -2.05 -2.90 -8.51
C GLN A 100 -1.95 -4.06 -7.54
N GLU A 101 -1.32 -3.83 -6.43
CA GLU A 101 -1.22 -4.76 -5.31
C GLU A 101 -2.01 -4.19 -4.13
N PHE A 102 -2.79 -5.04 -3.46
CA PHE A 102 -3.56 -4.70 -2.27
C PHE A 102 -2.90 -5.40 -1.09
N TRP A 103 -2.37 -4.62 -0.18
CA TRP A 103 -1.57 -5.07 0.95
C TRP A 103 -2.41 -5.11 2.21
N VAL A 104 -2.22 -6.17 2.99
CA VAL A 104 -2.87 -6.39 4.28
C VAL A 104 -1.80 -6.34 5.36
N ASN A 105 -1.88 -5.32 6.22
CA ASN A 105 -0.91 -5.06 7.27
C ASN A 105 -1.61 -5.00 8.64
N ASN A 106 -0.86 -5.15 9.74
CA ASN A 106 -1.35 -4.85 11.07
C ASN A 106 -1.21 -3.35 11.43
N LYS A 107 -1.56 -2.99 12.66
CA LYS A 107 -1.48 -1.60 13.15
C LYS A 107 -0.05 -1.04 13.21
N GLU A 108 0.97 -1.90 13.37
CA GLU A 108 2.39 -1.54 13.33
C GLU A 108 2.94 -1.43 11.90
N GLY A 109 2.09 -1.61 10.88
CA GLY A 109 2.49 -1.61 9.48
C GLY A 109 3.19 -2.91 9.04
N MET A 110 3.18 -3.97 9.85
CA MET A 110 3.77 -5.26 9.47
C MET A 110 2.88 -6.02 8.50
N PRO A 111 3.39 -6.42 7.32
CA PRO A 111 2.58 -7.07 6.30
C PRO A 111 2.31 -8.54 6.62
N TYR A 112 1.08 -9.00 6.33
CA TYR A 112 0.69 -10.41 6.34
C TYR A 112 0.75 -11.03 4.95
N PHE A 113 0.10 -10.39 4.01
CA PHE A 113 0.07 -10.82 2.61
C PHE A 113 -0.34 -9.66 1.71
N TYR A 114 -0.27 -9.90 0.41
CA TYR A 114 -0.83 -9.00 -0.58
C TYR A 114 -1.46 -9.80 -1.72
N ILE A 115 -2.43 -9.19 -2.38
CA ILE A 115 -3.10 -9.74 -3.56
C ILE A 115 -2.83 -8.81 -4.74
N THR A 116 -2.50 -9.39 -5.88
CA THR A 116 -2.29 -8.64 -7.11
C THR A 116 -3.61 -8.57 -7.86
N GLY A 117 -4.13 -7.37 -8.02
CA GLY A 117 -5.35 -7.13 -8.78
C GLY A 117 -5.13 -7.26 -10.28
N GLN A 118 -6.16 -7.70 -10.97
CA GLN A 118 -6.20 -7.73 -12.43
C GLN A 118 -6.42 -6.32 -13.01
N VAL A 119 -6.53 -6.24 -14.34
CA VAL A 119 -6.79 -4.98 -15.02
C VAL A 119 -8.13 -4.39 -14.56
N ASN A 120 -8.11 -3.15 -14.08
CA ASN A 120 -9.28 -2.37 -13.66
C ASN A 120 -10.02 -2.83 -12.40
N GLU A 121 -9.52 -3.77 -11.61
CA GLU A 121 -10.11 -4.11 -10.33
C GLU A 121 -10.00 -2.96 -9.32
N LYS A 122 -11.07 -2.74 -8.58
CA LYS A 122 -11.16 -1.73 -7.53
C LYS A 122 -10.96 -2.36 -6.15
N LEU A 123 -10.56 -1.56 -5.18
CA LEU A 123 -10.38 -2.02 -3.80
C LEU A 123 -11.64 -2.71 -3.25
N LEU A 124 -12.83 -2.19 -3.51
CA LEU A 124 -14.09 -2.80 -3.06
C LEU A 124 -14.27 -4.23 -3.60
N GLU A 125 -14.04 -4.42 -4.90
CA GLU A 125 -14.15 -5.73 -5.54
C GLU A 125 -13.10 -6.72 -4.99
N MET A 126 -11.89 -6.23 -4.72
CA MET A 126 -10.82 -7.05 -4.15
C MET A 126 -11.08 -7.42 -2.68
N LEU A 127 -11.65 -6.49 -1.90
CA LEU A 127 -12.08 -6.79 -0.53
C LEU A 127 -13.10 -7.91 -0.51
N GLU A 128 -14.13 -7.80 -1.34
CA GLU A 128 -15.27 -8.73 -1.37
C GLU A 128 -14.87 -10.13 -1.89
N LYS A 129 -14.08 -10.19 -2.96
CA LYS A 129 -13.82 -11.44 -3.68
C LYS A 129 -12.57 -12.19 -3.19
N GLU A 130 -11.57 -11.48 -2.71
CA GLU A 130 -10.25 -12.05 -2.46
C GLU A 130 -9.74 -11.82 -1.02
N ILE A 131 -9.72 -10.56 -0.54
CA ILE A 131 -9.04 -10.23 0.72
C ILE A 131 -9.80 -10.80 1.91
N ILE A 132 -11.12 -10.54 2.01
CA ILE A 132 -11.94 -11.01 3.12
C ILE A 132 -12.05 -12.55 3.13
N PRO A 133 -12.33 -13.21 2.01
CA PRO A 133 -12.29 -14.68 1.97
C PRO A 133 -10.95 -15.27 2.40
N THR A 134 -9.83 -14.64 1.98
CA THR A 134 -8.49 -15.05 2.41
C THR A 134 -8.27 -14.86 3.92
N LEU A 135 -8.68 -13.72 4.47
CA LEU A 135 -8.58 -13.46 5.90
C LEU A 135 -9.38 -14.48 6.71
N LEU A 136 -10.62 -14.73 6.33
CA LEU A 136 -11.51 -15.68 7.02
C LEU A 136 -11.00 -17.13 6.96
N LYS A 137 -10.37 -17.52 5.85
CA LYS A 137 -9.89 -18.88 5.64
C LYS A 137 -8.51 -19.14 6.22
N GLU A 138 -7.58 -18.22 6.01
CA GLU A 138 -6.15 -18.48 6.21
C GLU A 138 -5.60 -17.81 7.50
N VAL A 139 -6.29 -16.78 8.00
CA VAL A 139 -5.81 -16.01 9.15
C VAL A 139 -6.68 -16.32 10.37
N PRO A 140 -6.12 -16.88 11.44
CA PRO A 140 -6.90 -17.22 12.62
C PRO A 140 -7.51 -15.95 13.26
N SER A 141 -8.78 -16.05 13.60
CA SER A 141 -9.46 -15.02 14.40
C SER A 141 -8.96 -15.07 15.86
N LYS A 142 -8.85 -13.91 16.49
CA LYS A 142 -8.58 -13.81 17.92
C LYS A 142 -9.73 -14.34 18.76
N TYR A 143 -10.95 -14.13 18.29
CA TYR A 143 -12.19 -14.52 18.98
C TYR A 143 -12.77 -15.81 18.40
N THR A 144 -13.30 -16.67 19.25
CA THR A 144 -14.06 -17.86 18.85
C THR A 144 -15.48 -17.49 18.43
N ASP A 145 -16.14 -18.37 17.67
CA ASP A 145 -17.53 -18.15 17.28
C ASP A 145 -18.45 -18.05 18.51
N GLU A 146 -18.22 -18.85 19.55
CA GLU A 146 -18.95 -18.77 20.83
C GLU A 146 -18.81 -17.40 21.51
N GLN A 147 -17.61 -16.80 21.50
CA GLN A 147 -17.41 -15.45 22.03
C GLN A 147 -18.15 -14.38 21.22
N LEU A 148 -18.18 -14.54 19.90
CA LEU A 148 -18.92 -13.65 19.01
C LEU A 148 -20.45 -13.77 19.19
N ASP A 149 -20.95 -14.97 19.45
CA ASP A 149 -22.37 -15.22 19.69
C ASP A 149 -22.83 -14.66 21.05
N ASN A 150 -21.98 -14.78 22.08
CA ASN A 150 -22.25 -14.25 23.42
C ASN A 150 -22.19 -12.71 23.51
N ASP A 151 -21.46 -12.06 22.61
CA ASP A 151 -21.35 -10.59 22.58
C ASP A 151 -21.74 -10.05 21.20
N PRO A 152 -22.99 -9.57 21.03
CA PRO A 152 -23.49 -9.08 19.76
C PRO A 152 -22.76 -7.83 19.23
N ASP A 153 -21.98 -7.13 20.05
CA ASP A 153 -21.21 -5.94 19.65
C ASP A 153 -19.71 -6.24 19.41
N LEU A 154 -19.28 -7.48 19.66
CA LEU A 154 -17.90 -7.90 19.44
C LEU A 154 -17.65 -8.16 17.93
N PRO A 155 -16.70 -7.48 17.27
CA PRO A 155 -16.34 -7.81 15.90
C PRO A 155 -15.35 -8.98 15.87
N ARG A 156 -15.41 -9.81 14.82
CA ARG A 156 -14.39 -10.83 14.53
C ARG A 156 -13.02 -10.20 14.34
N PHE A 157 -12.97 -9.13 13.60
CA PHE A 157 -11.84 -8.20 13.42
C PHE A 157 -12.34 -6.89 12.78
N THR A 158 -11.46 -5.91 12.72
CA THR A 158 -11.77 -4.58 12.16
C THR A 158 -10.90 -4.31 10.93
N LEU A 159 -11.51 -3.98 9.80
CA LEU A 159 -10.83 -3.53 8.59
C LEU A 159 -10.67 -2.02 8.61
N VAL A 160 -9.47 -1.54 8.31
CA VAL A 160 -9.14 -0.12 8.19
C VAL A 160 -8.70 0.15 6.76
N PHE A 161 -9.42 0.99 6.02
CA PHE A 161 -9.13 1.27 4.62
C PHE A 161 -9.58 2.67 4.20
N ASP A 162 -9.06 3.14 3.07
CA ASP A 162 -9.39 4.44 2.52
C ASP A 162 -10.80 4.42 1.88
N ARG A 163 -11.36 5.61 1.69
CA ARG A 163 -12.66 5.85 1.04
C ARG A 163 -12.80 5.27 -0.37
N GLU A 164 -11.76 4.68 -0.96
CA GLU A 164 -11.85 4.01 -2.27
C GLU A 164 -12.87 2.88 -2.24
N ALA A 165 -12.93 2.10 -1.14
CA ALA A 165 -13.89 1.00 -0.96
C ALA A 165 -15.18 1.42 -0.23
N TYR A 166 -15.54 2.69 -0.24
CA TYR A 166 -16.74 3.19 0.43
C TYR A 166 -18.03 2.69 -0.22
N SER A 167 -18.77 1.84 0.49
CA SER A 167 -20.08 1.30 0.09
C SER A 167 -20.91 0.97 1.32
N PRO A 168 -21.99 1.75 1.64
CA PRO A 168 -22.84 1.46 2.79
C PRO A 168 -23.47 0.06 2.77
N ALA A 169 -23.89 -0.43 1.61
CA ALA A 169 -24.42 -1.80 1.47
C ALA A 169 -23.37 -2.87 1.79
N PHE A 170 -22.12 -2.63 1.42
CA PHE A 170 -21.02 -3.51 1.76
C PHE A 170 -20.71 -3.49 3.27
N PHE A 171 -20.77 -2.32 3.92
CA PHE A 171 -20.58 -2.22 5.38
C PHE A 171 -21.67 -2.97 6.14
N GLU A 172 -22.93 -2.87 5.67
CA GLU A 172 -24.07 -3.62 6.20
C GLU A 172 -23.84 -5.13 6.08
N HIS A 173 -23.41 -5.59 4.89
CA HIS A 173 -23.08 -7.00 4.66
C HIS A 173 -21.95 -7.50 5.58
N LEU A 174 -20.87 -6.74 5.70
CA LEU A 174 -19.74 -7.11 6.56
C LEU A 174 -20.12 -7.26 8.02
N TRP A 175 -20.90 -6.33 8.54
CA TRP A 175 -21.31 -6.37 9.94
C TRP A 175 -22.35 -7.45 10.21
N ASN A 176 -23.43 -7.47 9.44
CA ASN A 176 -24.56 -8.35 9.72
C ASN A 176 -24.26 -9.83 9.41
N ASN A 177 -23.51 -10.11 8.36
CA ASN A 177 -23.28 -11.48 7.90
C ASN A 177 -21.95 -12.07 8.36
N LEU A 178 -20.93 -11.25 8.55
CA LEU A 178 -19.57 -11.73 8.82
C LEU A 178 -19.00 -11.25 10.16
N ARG A 179 -19.70 -10.34 10.86
CA ARG A 179 -19.24 -9.73 12.12
C ARG A 179 -17.88 -9.04 11.95
N ILE A 180 -17.64 -8.47 10.78
CA ILE A 180 -16.43 -7.70 10.46
C ILE A 180 -16.76 -6.22 10.61
N ALA A 181 -16.02 -5.54 11.49
CA ALA A 181 -16.13 -4.11 11.64
C ALA A 181 -15.28 -3.36 10.60
N ILE A 182 -15.63 -2.10 10.36
CA ILE A 182 -14.86 -1.22 9.46
C ILE A 182 -14.50 0.10 10.15
N ILE A 183 -13.39 0.70 9.73
CA ILE A 183 -13.04 2.11 9.95
C ILE A 183 -12.63 2.68 8.60
N THR A 184 -13.31 3.75 8.15
CA THR A 184 -13.01 4.40 6.87
C THR A 184 -13.45 5.86 6.87
N TYR A 185 -12.91 6.67 5.93
CA TYR A 185 -13.39 8.03 5.73
C TYR A 185 -14.80 8.06 5.15
N ARG A 186 -15.65 8.93 5.68
CA ARG A 186 -16.99 9.15 5.15
C ARG A 186 -16.92 9.94 3.83
N LYS A 187 -17.71 9.51 2.84
CA LYS A 187 -17.95 10.26 1.60
C LYS A 187 -19.20 11.13 1.69
N ASN A 188 -19.26 12.17 0.86
CA ASN A 188 -20.43 13.03 0.69
C ASN A 188 -20.90 13.68 1.99
N VAL A 189 -19.96 14.21 2.75
CA VAL A 189 -20.26 14.98 3.98
C VAL A 189 -20.67 16.40 3.58
N ASN A 190 -21.96 16.74 3.71
CA ASN A 190 -22.49 18.03 3.28
C ASN A 190 -22.82 18.95 4.47
N ASN A 191 -22.72 18.47 5.71
CA ASN A 191 -23.01 19.22 6.92
C ASN A 191 -21.75 19.47 7.74
N VAL A 192 -21.71 20.60 8.41
CA VAL A 192 -20.66 20.96 9.37
C VAL A 192 -21.26 20.84 10.77
N TRP A 193 -20.54 20.26 11.71
CA TRP A 193 -20.94 20.22 13.12
C TRP A 193 -20.52 21.50 13.83
N ASP A 194 -21.24 21.86 14.88
CA ASP A 194 -20.87 23.00 15.70
C ASP A 194 -19.46 22.79 16.29
N LYS A 195 -18.66 23.86 16.34
CA LYS A 195 -17.33 23.81 16.92
C LYS A 195 -17.36 23.50 18.42
N ASN A 196 -18.41 23.84 19.09
CA ASN A 196 -18.64 23.56 20.52
C ASN A 196 -18.87 22.06 20.81
N ASP A 197 -19.21 21.26 19.79
CA ASP A 197 -19.33 19.80 19.94
C ASP A 197 -17.98 19.11 20.08
N PHE A 198 -16.87 19.79 19.73
CA PHE A 198 -15.53 19.19 19.71
C PHE A 198 -14.82 19.43 21.04
N ASN A 199 -14.33 18.32 21.62
CA ASN A 199 -13.52 18.35 22.82
C ASN A 199 -12.08 17.90 22.51
N GLU A 200 -11.13 18.32 23.33
CA GLU A 200 -9.74 17.91 23.24
C GLU A 200 -9.55 16.51 23.82
N PHE A 201 -9.00 15.60 23.04
CA PHE A 201 -8.65 14.25 23.42
C PHE A 201 -7.15 13.99 23.21
N ALA A 202 -6.55 13.27 24.12
CA ALA A 202 -5.19 12.75 23.98
C ALA A 202 -5.23 11.45 23.20
N VAL A 203 -4.61 11.44 22.03
CA VAL A 203 -4.52 10.28 21.14
C VAL A 203 -3.07 9.82 21.06
N ASP A 204 -2.80 8.59 21.42
CA ASP A 204 -1.45 8.01 21.28
C ASP A 204 -1.18 7.68 19.81
N ILE A 205 -0.16 8.28 19.25
CA ILE A 205 0.34 8.01 17.91
C ILE A 205 1.80 7.55 18.00
N GLU A 206 2.03 6.27 17.82
CA GLU A 206 3.38 5.66 17.86
C GLU A 206 4.16 5.95 19.17
N GLY A 207 3.46 5.99 20.29
CA GLY A 207 4.04 6.29 21.60
C GLY A 207 4.25 7.79 21.86
N ALA A 208 3.68 8.65 21.03
CA ALA A 208 3.63 10.11 21.24
C ALA A 208 2.18 10.57 21.45
N GLU A 209 1.91 11.16 22.61
CA GLU A 209 0.60 11.73 22.89
C GLU A 209 0.36 12.99 22.03
N THR A 210 -0.69 12.93 21.23
CA THR A 210 -1.09 14.03 20.33
C THR A 210 -2.47 14.49 20.69
N LYS A 211 -2.65 15.78 20.95
CA LYS A 211 -3.95 16.38 21.24
C LYS A 211 -4.75 16.59 19.95
N MET A 212 -5.99 16.13 19.93
CA MET A 212 -6.91 16.28 18.81
C MET A 212 -8.26 16.79 19.28
N LEU A 213 -8.85 17.71 18.53
CA LEU A 213 -10.24 18.13 18.71
C LEU A 213 -11.14 17.13 18.00
N LEU A 214 -11.89 16.34 18.77
CA LEU A 214 -12.73 15.27 18.26
C LEU A 214 -14.17 15.43 18.75
N ALA A 215 -15.12 14.99 17.93
CA ALA A 215 -16.53 14.85 18.27
C ALA A 215 -17.09 13.55 17.69
N GLU A 216 -18.10 12.99 18.35
CA GLU A 216 -18.76 11.77 17.92
C GLU A 216 -20.27 11.95 17.87
N LYS A 217 -20.92 11.43 16.81
CA LYS A 217 -22.38 11.32 16.71
C LYS A 217 -22.76 9.99 16.05
N SER A 218 -23.89 9.45 16.46
CA SER A 218 -24.49 8.33 15.74
C SER A 218 -25.02 8.79 14.38
N THR A 219 -24.79 8.00 13.35
CA THR A 219 -25.30 8.24 12.01
C THR A 219 -25.89 6.96 11.43
N LYS A 220 -26.87 7.08 10.54
CA LYS A 220 -27.44 5.95 9.84
C LYS A 220 -27.14 6.06 8.35
N LEU A 221 -26.58 5.01 7.77
CA LEU A 221 -26.34 4.89 6.33
C LEU A 221 -27.04 3.64 5.84
N ASN A 222 -28.00 3.78 4.92
CA ASN A 222 -28.92 2.71 4.56
C ASN A 222 -29.63 2.15 5.82
N ASN A 223 -29.49 0.83 6.06
CA ASN A 223 -30.08 0.16 7.21
C ASN A 223 -29.12 -0.02 8.40
N ILE A 224 -27.85 0.37 8.25
CA ILE A 224 -26.85 0.20 9.31
C ILE A 224 -26.67 1.48 10.13
N SER A 225 -26.68 1.30 11.46
CA SER A 225 -26.29 2.36 12.40
C SER A 225 -24.78 2.34 12.59
N LEU A 226 -24.15 3.50 12.46
CA LEU A 226 -22.73 3.71 12.50
C LEU A 226 -22.38 4.78 13.51
N ARG A 227 -21.16 4.74 13.99
CA ARG A 227 -20.55 5.85 14.74
C ARG A 227 -19.77 6.71 13.75
N GLU A 228 -20.03 8.02 13.77
CA GLU A 228 -19.29 9.01 13.00
C GLU A 228 -18.44 9.85 13.96
N ILE A 229 -17.13 9.80 13.74
CA ILE A 229 -16.15 10.58 14.49
C ILE A 229 -15.58 11.65 13.57
N ARG A 230 -15.57 12.91 14.01
CA ARG A 230 -14.95 13.99 13.28
C ARG A 230 -13.79 14.59 14.04
N ARG A 231 -12.72 14.87 13.29
CA ARG A 231 -11.58 15.66 13.74
C ARG A 231 -11.69 17.06 13.15
N LEU A 232 -11.61 18.06 14.02
CA LEU A 232 -11.49 19.47 13.63
C LEU A 232 -10.01 19.84 13.56
N SER A 233 -9.57 20.33 12.42
CA SER A 233 -8.19 20.79 12.20
C SER A 233 -8.24 22.05 11.34
N ALA A 234 -7.79 23.18 11.87
CA ALA A 234 -7.82 24.50 11.23
C ALA A 234 -9.24 24.80 10.70
N GLU A 235 -10.23 24.88 10.71
CA GLU A 235 -11.56 25.08 10.09
C GLU A 235 -12.08 23.88 9.28
N HIS A 236 -11.29 22.82 9.09
CA HIS A 236 -11.70 21.67 8.32
C HIS A 236 -12.10 20.49 9.22
N GLN A 237 -13.29 19.91 8.95
CA GLN A 237 -13.78 18.71 9.63
C GLN A 237 -13.54 17.48 8.77
N THR A 238 -12.71 16.55 9.27
CA THR A 238 -12.48 15.26 8.64
C THR A 238 -13.35 14.21 9.30
N SER A 239 -14.24 13.58 8.54
CA SER A 239 -15.20 12.60 9.03
C SER A 239 -14.73 11.16 8.77
N VAL A 240 -14.77 10.36 9.81
CA VAL A 240 -14.51 8.91 9.85
C VAL A 240 -15.76 8.20 10.34
N ILE A 241 -16.05 7.04 9.78
CA ILE A 241 -17.15 6.17 10.22
C ILE A 241 -16.64 4.80 10.63
N THR A 242 -17.33 4.21 11.59
CA THR A 242 -17.04 2.84 12.04
C THR A 242 -18.31 2.10 12.42
N THR A 243 -18.30 0.78 12.16
CA THR A 243 -19.29 -0.17 12.70
C THR A 243 -18.84 -0.78 14.02
N ASN A 244 -17.59 -0.56 14.45
CA ASN A 244 -17.09 -1.09 15.71
C ASN A 244 -17.65 -0.29 16.89
N LYS A 245 -18.44 -0.96 17.73
CA LYS A 245 -19.09 -0.35 18.89
C LYS A 245 -18.25 -0.41 20.16
N LYS A 246 -17.22 -1.27 20.21
CA LYS A 246 -16.38 -1.50 21.40
C LYS A 246 -15.22 -0.51 21.51
N LEU A 247 -14.79 0.08 20.41
CA LEU A 247 -13.65 1.02 20.43
C LEU A 247 -14.00 2.34 21.09
N SER A 248 -13.07 2.92 21.83
CA SER A 248 -13.18 4.31 22.26
C SER A 248 -13.06 5.27 21.07
N LEU A 249 -13.50 6.49 21.23
CA LEU A 249 -13.39 7.55 20.21
C LEU A 249 -11.93 7.80 19.84
N GLU A 250 -11.04 7.84 20.84
CA GLU A 250 -9.59 8.03 20.66
C GLU A 250 -8.98 6.87 19.87
N SER A 251 -9.42 5.63 20.13
CA SER A 251 -8.96 4.46 19.39
C SER A 251 -9.34 4.54 17.92
N VAL A 252 -10.58 4.92 17.59
CA VAL A 252 -11.00 5.09 16.19
C VAL A 252 -10.20 6.21 15.52
N ALA A 253 -9.99 7.31 16.21
CA ALA A 253 -9.17 8.42 15.72
C ALA A 253 -7.72 8.00 15.48
N MET A 254 -7.12 7.26 16.42
CA MET A 254 -5.78 6.70 16.28
C MET A 254 -5.69 5.80 15.04
N HIS A 255 -6.58 4.83 14.89
CA HIS A 255 -6.52 3.88 13.77
C HIS A 255 -6.65 4.56 12.40
N MET A 256 -7.38 5.66 12.29
CA MET A 256 -7.60 6.32 11.01
C MET A 256 -6.67 7.49 10.76
N PHE A 257 -6.43 8.35 11.74
CA PHE A 257 -5.59 9.55 11.56
C PHE A 257 -4.09 9.27 11.73
N ALA A 258 -3.73 8.15 12.39
CA ALA A 258 -2.36 7.66 12.51
C ALA A 258 -1.98 6.62 11.44
N ARG A 259 -2.71 6.54 10.35
CA ARG A 259 -2.50 5.60 9.23
C ARG A 259 -1.14 5.74 8.52
N TRP A 260 -0.30 6.65 8.97
CA TRP A 260 1.06 6.86 8.47
C TRP A 260 1.92 5.60 8.56
N THR A 261 1.67 4.66 9.50
CA THR A 261 2.43 3.41 9.60
C THR A 261 2.39 2.63 8.30
N GLN A 262 1.25 2.62 7.60
CA GLN A 262 1.10 1.97 6.30
C GLN A 262 1.78 2.78 5.18
N GLU A 263 1.67 4.10 5.18
CA GLU A 263 2.41 4.96 4.25
C GLU A 263 3.92 4.83 4.46
N ASN A 264 4.38 4.75 5.72
CA ASN A 264 5.76 4.49 6.07
C ASN A 264 6.22 3.11 5.61
N PHE A 265 5.39 2.06 5.72
CA PHE A 265 5.70 0.74 5.18
C PHE A 265 6.06 0.83 3.69
N PHE A 266 5.23 1.42 2.85
CA PHE A 266 5.53 1.56 1.41
C PHE A 266 6.75 2.44 1.15
N LYS A 267 6.95 3.48 1.94
CA LYS A 267 8.15 4.34 1.86
C LYS A 267 9.42 3.52 2.12
N TYR A 268 9.48 2.77 3.23
CA TYR A 268 10.60 1.91 3.57
C TYR A 268 10.82 0.80 2.55
N MET A 269 9.75 0.13 2.12
CA MET A 269 9.84 -0.95 1.15
C MET A 269 10.42 -0.46 -0.19
N ARG A 270 10.09 0.74 -0.62
CA ARG A 270 10.68 1.36 -1.82
C ARG A 270 12.12 1.77 -1.59
N GLN A 271 12.37 2.51 -0.52
CA GLN A 271 13.67 3.11 -0.25
C GLN A 271 14.74 2.05 0.07
N ASP A 272 14.41 1.10 0.92
CA ASP A 272 15.36 0.16 1.47
C ASP A 272 15.40 -1.20 0.74
N TYR A 273 14.29 -1.63 0.15
CA TYR A 273 14.17 -2.96 -0.47
C TYR A 273 13.94 -2.94 -1.98
N ASP A 274 13.92 -1.77 -2.63
CA ASP A 274 13.63 -1.63 -4.07
C ASP A 274 12.34 -2.39 -4.46
N PHE A 275 11.29 -2.12 -3.72
CA PHE A 275 10.04 -2.84 -3.77
C PHE A 275 9.32 -2.73 -5.11
N ASP A 276 9.40 -1.56 -5.75
CA ASP A 276 8.73 -1.28 -7.03
C ASP A 276 9.41 -1.93 -8.23
N ARG A 277 10.59 -2.55 -8.04
CA ARG A 277 11.32 -3.14 -9.14
C ARG A 277 10.69 -4.45 -9.60
N LEU A 278 10.28 -4.48 -10.85
CA LEU A 278 9.85 -5.70 -11.53
C LEU A 278 11.08 -6.38 -12.15
N LEU A 279 11.39 -7.59 -11.69
CA LEU A 279 12.56 -8.37 -12.15
C LEU A 279 12.18 -9.43 -13.18
N GLN A 280 10.90 -9.61 -13.45
CA GLN A 280 10.41 -10.62 -14.36
C GLN A 280 9.70 -9.99 -15.56
N TYR A 281 9.91 -10.58 -16.72
CA TYR A 281 9.38 -10.13 -18.00
C TYR A 281 8.59 -11.21 -18.74
N ALA A 282 8.33 -12.35 -18.10
CA ALA A 282 7.45 -13.37 -18.65
C ALA A 282 6.03 -12.85 -18.68
N VAL A 283 5.35 -13.02 -19.81
CA VAL A 283 4.01 -12.53 -20.08
C VAL A 283 3.07 -13.71 -20.16
N GLU A 284 1.90 -13.58 -19.55
CA GLU A 284 0.80 -14.54 -19.61
C GLU A 284 -0.44 -13.90 -20.22
N GLN A 285 -1.25 -14.71 -20.87
CA GLN A 285 -2.56 -14.24 -21.33
C GLN A 285 -3.50 -14.08 -20.13
N ILE A 286 -4.37 -13.09 -20.20
CA ILE A 286 -5.47 -12.92 -19.25
C ILE A 286 -6.63 -13.78 -19.77
N ASN A 287 -7.43 -14.33 -18.84
CA ASN A 287 -8.65 -15.07 -19.23
C ASN A 287 -9.55 -14.15 -20.08
N GLY A 288 -9.97 -14.64 -21.23
CA GLY A 288 -10.76 -13.90 -22.22
C GLY A 288 -12.09 -13.35 -21.72
N ASP A 289 -12.68 -14.02 -20.71
CA ASP A 289 -13.93 -13.58 -20.06
C ASP A 289 -13.79 -12.35 -19.17
N VAL A 290 -12.56 -11.93 -18.85
CA VAL A 290 -12.32 -10.75 -18.02
C VAL A 290 -12.83 -9.50 -18.73
N VAL A 291 -13.70 -8.77 -18.06
CA VAL A 291 -14.34 -7.56 -18.59
C VAL A 291 -13.48 -6.35 -18.26
N VAL A 292 -13.12 -5.58 -19.29
CA VAL A 292 -12.27 -4.38 -19.17
C VAL A 292 -12.95 -3.16 -19.75
N VAL A 293 -12.47 -1.97 -19.37
CA VAL A 293 -12.92 -0.74 -20.01
C VAL A 293 -12.47 -0.73 -21.47
N ASN A 294 -13.40 -0.51 -22.37
CA ASN A 294 -13.14 -0.47 -23.80
C ASN A 294 -12.15 0.66 -24.16
N PRO A 295 -10.98 0.35 -24.72
CA PRO A 295 -10.00 1.37 -25.13
C PRO A 295 -10.56 2.37 -26.12
N GLU A 296 -11.46 1.94 -27.00
CA GLU A 296 -12.11 2.82 -27.98
C GLU A 296 -13.04 3.82 -27.30
N TYR A 297 -13.81 3.40 -26.30
CA TYR A 297 -14.63 4.30 -25.49
C TYR A 297 -13.78 5.39 -24.80
N ASN A 298 -12.62 5.00 -24.27
CA ASN A 298 -11.68 5.94 -23.66
C ASN A 298 -11.11 6.92 -24.71
N ASN A 299 -10.80 6.44 -25.90
CA ASN A 299 -10.29 7.27 -27.00
C ASN A 299 -11.34 8.30 -27.44
N ILE A 300 -12.58 7.86 -27.61
CA ILE A 300 -13.71 8.73 -27.96
C ILE A 300 -13.94 9.77 -26.84
N THR A 301 -13.87 9.36 -25.58
CA THR A 301 -14.00 10.26 -24.42
C THR A 301 -12.89 11.31 -24.38
N TYR A 302 -11.66 10.93 -24.71
CA TYR A 302 -10.54 11.87 -24.82
C TYR A 302 -10.72 12.86 -25.97
N ARG A 303 -11.17 12.41 -27.15
CA ARG A 303 -11.51 13.28 -28.29
C ARG A 303 -12.60 14.28 -27.91
N LEU A 304 -13.65 13.82 -27.23
CA LEU A 304 -14.74 14.68 -26.74
C LEU A 304 -14.21 15.76 -25.79
N LYS A 305 -13.34 15.40 -24.85
CA LYS A 305 -12.70 16.35 -23.94
C LYS A 305 -11.93 17.42 -24.72
N LYS A 306 -11.17 17.03 -25.75
CA LYS A 306 -10.40 17.98 -26.56
C LYS A 306 -11.29 18.93 -27.37
N ILE A 307 -12.41 18.46 -27.88
CA ILE A 307 -13.38 19.31 -28.56
C ILE A 307 -13.99 20.32 -27.61
N ARG A 308 -14.40 19.90 -26.41
CA ARG A 308 -14.94 20.79 -25.37
C ARG A 308 -13.94 21.86 -24.91
N GLU A 309 -12.66 21.49 -24.77
CA GLU A 309 -11.60 22.46 -24.49
C GLU A 309 -11.51 23.53 -25.60
N LYS A 310 -11.65 23.13 -26.87
CA LYS A 310 -11.69 24.09 -28.03
C LYS A 310 -12.92 24.98 -27.97
N ILE A 311 -14.10 24.43 -27.72
CA ILE A 311 -15.35 25.17 -27.59
C ILE A 311 -15.21 26.22 -26.46
N ASN A 312 -14.72 25.83 -25.29
CA ASN A 312 -14.55 26.76 -24.18
C ASN A 312 -13.56 27.88 -24.49
N ARG A 313 -12.48 27.59 -25.19
CA ARG A 313 -11.51 28.62 -25.68
C ARG A 313 -12.17 29.60 -26.61
N ARG A 314 -12.98 29.13 -27.55
CA ARG A 314 -13.66 30.00 -28.52
C ARG A 314 -14.75 30.86 -27.87
N ARG A 315 -15.50 30.30 -26.91
CA ARG A 315 -16.44 31.04 -26.09
C ARG A 315 -15.76 32.17 -25.28
N ALA A 316 -14.62 31.86 -24.62
CA ALA A 316 -13.84 32.84 -23.90
C ALA A 316 -13.30 33.96 -24.83
N GLN A 317 -12.87 33.61 -26.05
CA GLN A 317 -12.43 34.62 -27.05
C GLN A 317 -13.56 35.50 -27.50
N LEU A 318 -14.75 34.94 -27.75
CA LEU A 318 -15.94 35.71 -28.11
C LEU A 318 -16.34 36.66 -26.97
N PHE A 319 -16.36 36.20 -25.75
CA PHE A 319 -16.68 37.01 -24.56
C PHE A 319 -15.72 38.21 -24.47
N LYS A 320 -14.40 37.95 -24.59
CA LYS A 320 -13.39 39.01 -24.55
C LYS A 320 -13.59 40.07 -25.65
N LEU A 321 -13.88 39.64 -26.89
CA LEU A 321 -14.16 40.55 -27.98
C LEU A 321 -15.44 41.37 -27.79
N GLN A 322 -16.41 40.86 -27.01
CA GLN A 322 -17.62 41.60 -26.65
C GLN A 322 -17.34 42.62 -25.56
N GLU A 323 -16.55 42.30 -24.55
CA GLU A 323 -16.13 43.22 -23.48
C GLU A 323 -15.27 44.37 -24.07
N ASP A 324 -14.34 44.09 -24.94
CA ASP A 324 -13.51 45.11 -25.63
C ASP A 324 -14.36 46.09 -26.43
N ASN A 325 -15.41 45.62 -27.07
CA ASN A 325 -16.36 46.49 -27.82
C ASN A 325 -17.23 47.39 -26.90
N VAL A 326 -17.53 46.95 -25.68
CA VAL A 326 -18.35 47.74 -24.72
C VAL A 326 -17.49 48.83 -24.06
N ASN A 327 -16.22 48.54 -23.78
CA ASN A 327 -15.36 49.47 -23.06
C ASN A 327 -14.75 50.58 -23.94
N ASP A 328 -14.54 50.34 -25.25
CA ASP A 328 -13.82 51.28 -26.10
C ASP A 328 -14.70 52.25 -26.94
N ASN A 329 -16.05 52.18 -26.86
CA ASN A 329 -16.96 52.97 -27.73
C ASN A 329 -16.55 53.00 -29.21
N LEU A 330 -15.79 52.01 -29.64
CA LEU A 330 -15.30 51.90 -31.00
C LEU A 330 -16.41 51.33 -31.86
N ASP A 331 -16.90 52.12 -32.77
CA ASP A 331 -17.70 51.66 -33.92
C ASP A 331 -17.03 50.37 -34.47
N SER A 332 -17.78 49.28 -34.54
CA SER A 332 -17.31 47.94 -34.91
C SER A 332 -16.56 48.01 -36.24
N THR A 333 -15.24 48.10 -36.14
CA THR A 333 -14.41 48.10 -37.38
C THR A 333 -14.68 46.81 -38.15
N PRO A 334 -14.73 46.86 -39.51
CA PRO A 334 -14.98 45.68 -40.35
C PRO A 334 -14.10 44.46 -40.00
N LYS A 335 -12.94 44.72 -39.41
CA LYS A 335 -11.96 43.73 -38.99
C LYS A 335 -12.42 42.96 -37.72
N HIS A 336 -13.03 43.63 -36.74
CA HIS A 336 -13.61 43.03 -35.55
C HIS A 336 -14.83 42.17 -35.86
N LEU A 337 -15.70 42.66 -36.76
CA LEU A 337 -16.87 41.90 -37.18
C LEU A 337 -16.49 40.62 -37.94
N LYS A 338 -15.52 40.68 -38.82
CA LYS A 338 -14.98 39.50 -39.52
C LYS A 338 -14.42 38.47 -38.51
N LYS A 339 -13.68 38.91 -37.53
CA LYS A 339 -13.09 38.02 -36.49
C LYS A 339 -14.18 37.35 -35.64
N GLN A 340 -15.22 38.08 -35.25
CA GLN A 340 -16.38 37.49 -34.52
C GLN A 340 -17.12 36.46 -35.37
N ILE A 341 -17.36 36.73 -36.67
CA ILE A 341 -18.01 35.78 -37.60
C ILE A 341 -17.17 34.51 -37.72
N THR A 342 -15.86 34.65 -37.93
CA THR A 342 -14.94 33.47 -38.02
C THR A 342 -14.98 32.63 -36.75
N ILE A 343 -14.91 33.25 -35.55
CA ILE A 343 -14.94 32.52 -34.29
C ILE A 343 -16.30 31.84 -34.07
N LYS A 344 -17.41 32.46 -34.49
CA LYS A 344 -18.75 31.85 -34.42
C LYS A 344 -18.84 30.63 -35.35
N GLN A 345 -18.36 30.73 -36.59
CA GLN A 345 -18.32 29.59 -37.51
C GLN A 345 -17.49 28.43 -36.95
N GLU A 346 -16.29 28.71 -36.44
CA GLU A 346 -15.46 27.67 -35.78
C GLU A 346 -16.15 27.05 -34.56
N LEU A 347 -16.91 27.85 -33.80
CA LEU A 347 -17.66 27.36 -32.66
C LEU A 347 -18.77 26.40 -33.09
N ASP A 348 -19.54 26.76 -34.13
CA ASP A 348 -20.61 25.92 -34.67
C ASP A 348 -20.04 24.60 -35.23
N ASP A 349 -18.92 24.66 -35.92
CA ASP A 349 -18.20 23.47 -36.39
C ASP A 349 -17.77 22.55 -35.27
N PHE A 350 -17.23 23.09 -34.16
CA PHE A 350 -16.85 22.30 -32.98
C PHE A 350 -18.05 21.72 -32.25
N ILE A 351 -19.17 22.42 -32.19
CA ILE A 351 -20.43 21.93 -31.64
C ILE A 351 -20.95 20.73 -32.44
N GLN A 352 -20.95 20.83 -33.76
CA GLN A 352 -21.33 19.71 -34.63
C GLN A 352 -20.39 18.50 -34.49
N GLN A 353 -19.08 18.76 -34.35
CA GLN A 353 -18.12 17.69 -34.05
C GLN A 353 -18.38 17.06 -32.68
N GLU A 354 -18.74 17.84 -31.66
CA GLU A 354 -19.11 17.33 -30.34
C GLU A 354 -20.31 16.38 -30.42
N GLU A 355 -21.36 16.76 -31.11
CA GLU A 355 -22.57 15.95 -31.32
C GLU A 355 -22.27 14.62 -31.97
N LYS A 356 -21.47 14.62 -33.07
CA LYS A 356 -21.03 13.40 -33.77
C LYS A 356 -20.25 12.47 -32.84
N VAL A 357 -19.29 13.02 -32.06
CA VAL A 357 -18.47 12.23 -31.14
C VAL A 357 -19.29 11.74 -29.95
N LEU A 358 -20.27 12.50 -29.48
CA LEU A 358 -21.23 12.07 -28.45
C LEU A 358 -22.09 10.89 -28.93
N SER A 359 -22.56 10.93 -30.17
CA SER A 359 -23.32 9.84 -30.79
C SER A 359 -22.45 8.57 -30.85
N GLN A 360 -21.22 8.66 -31.33
CA GLN A 360 -20.27 7.55 -31.36
C GLN A 360 -20.04 6.97 -29.97
N ARG A 361 -19.88 7.83 -28.94
CA ARG A 361 -19.70 7.39 -27.56
C ARG A 361 -20.92 6.63 -27.03
N LYS A 362 -22.14 7.06 -27.36
CA LYS A 362 -23.37 6.38 -26.93
C LYS A 362 -23.51 4.99 -27.57
N GLN A 363 -23.00 4.81 -28.79
CA GLN A 363 -23.02 3.53 -29.52
C GLN A 363 -21.89 2.58 -29.10
N THR A 364 -20.86 3.08 -28.47
CA THR A 364 -19.69 2.29 -28.05
C THR A 364 -19.88 1.75 -26.64
N ALA A 365 -19.82 0.44 -26.46
CA ALA A 365 -19.90 -0.19 -25.15
C ALA A 365 -18.79 0.30 -24.24
N TYR A 366 -19.14 0.69 -23.00
CA TYR A 366 -18.17 1.15 -22.01
C TYR A 366 -17.22 0.04 -21.55
N LYS A 367 -17.75 -1.20 -21.46
CA LYS A 367 -17.00 -2.38 -21.06
C LYS A 367 -17.12 -3.45 -22.13
N ILE A 368 -16.03 -4.19 -22.38
CA ILE A 368 -15.97 -5.34 -23.29
C ILE A 368 -15.16 -6.47 -22.66
N LYS A 369 -15.35 -7.70 -23.10
CA LYS A 369 -14.48 -8.83 -22.75
C LYS A 369 -13.11 -8.66 -23.43
N ILE A 370 -12.08 -9.23 -22.83
CA ILE A 370 -10.73 -9.21 -23.41
C ILE A 370 -10.71 -9.95 -24.76
N ASP A 371 -11.47 -11.03 -24.89
CA ASP A 371 -11.58 -11.77 -26.16
C ASP A 371 -12.17 -10.94 -27.30
N ASP A 372 -13.06 -10.00 -27.01
CA ASP A 372 -13.66 -9.09 -27.98
C ASP A 372 -12.73 -7.93 -28.38
N MET A 373 -11.56 -7.83 -27.77
CA MET A 373 -10.59 -6.80 -28.10
C MET A 373 -9.79 -7.18 -29.36
N PRO A 374 -9.44 -6.19 -30.22
CA PRO A 374 -8.49 -6.43 -31.29
C PRO A 374 -7.14 -6.94 -30.76
N GLU A 375 -6.54 -7.92 -31.44
CA GLU A 375 -5.29 -8.59 -31.01
C GLU A 375 -4.15 -7.59 -30.69
N ASN A 376 -4.03 -6.54 -31.49
CA ASN A 376 -3.00 -5.53 -31.34
C ASN A 376 -3.17 -4.63 -30.11
N VAL A 377 -4.29 -4.69 -29.39
CA VAL A 377 -4.58 -3.91 -28.18
C VAL A 377 -4.98 -4.75 -26.98
N LYS A 378 -5.06 -6.09 -27.10
CA LYS A 378 -5.35 -6.99 -25.99
C LYS A 378 -4.38 -6.77 -24.84
N TYR A 379 -4.93 -6.76 -23.63
CA TYR A 379 -4.13 -6.75 -22.40
C TYR A 379 -3.58 -8.15 -22.12
N ASN A 380 -2.43 -8.17 -21.48
CA ASN A 380 -1.82 -9.37 -20.91
C ASN A 380 -1.36 -9.06 -19.48
N LYS A 381 -0.92 -10.07 -18.75
CA LYS A 381 -0.40 -9.92 -17.41
C LYS A 381 1.05 -10.41 -17.36
N LEU A 382 1.78 -9.90 -16.38
CA LEU A 382 3.11 -10.45 -16.06
C LEU A 382 2.94 -11.69 -15.18
N ASN A 383 3.76 -12.70 -15.40
CA ASN A 383 3.92 -13.77 -14.42
C ASN A 383 4.49 -13.17 -13.14
N ILE A 384 3.76 -13.28 -12.04
CA ILE A 384 4.10 -12.62 -10.79
C ILE A 384 4.81 -13.53 -9.78
N GLU A 385 5.01 -14.81 -10.09
CA GLU A 385 5.49 -15.79 -9.11
C GLU A 385 6.87 -15.43 -8.54
N SER A 386 7.82 -15.10 -9.41
CA SER A 386 9.16 -14.68 -8.98
C SER A 386 9.13 -13.37 -8.19
N LYS A 387 8.25 -12.44 -8.56
CA LYS A 387 8.04 -11.18 -7.82
C LYS A 387 7.44 -11.47 -6.45
N ARG A 388 6.43 -12.35 -6.38
CA ARG A 388 5.78 -12.75 -5.13
C ARG A 388 6.77 -13.39 -4.18
N LEU A 389 7.58 -14.35 -4.67
CA LEU A 389 8.64 -14.97 -3.89
C LEU A 389 9.58 -13.93 -3.28
N GLN A 390 10.05 -12.98 -4.07
CA GLN A 390 10.96 -11.94 -3.60
C GLN A 390 10.28 -10.98 -2.62
N ASN A 391 9.02 -10.61 -2.85
CA ASN A 391 8.26 -9.76 -1.93
C ASN A 391 8.06 -10.44 -0.58
N ILE A 392 7.79 -11.76 -0.55
CA ILE A 392 7.68 -12.52 0.71
C ILE A 392 8.99 -12.45 1.49
N ILE A 393 10.14 -12.64 0.84
CA ILE A 393 11.44 -12.51 1.50
C ILE A 393 11.65 -11.08 2.05
N LYS A 394 11.26 -10.06 1.29
CA LYS A 394 11.31 -8.66 1.74
C LYS A 394 10.36 -8.41 2.93
N MET A 395 9.17 -9.01 2.93
CA MET A 395 8.24 -8.97 4.07
C MET A 395 8.87 -9.56 5.34
N ILE A 396 9.49 -10.73 5.22
CA ILE A 396 10.22 -11.36 6.33
C ILE A 396 11.30 -10.42 6.87
N CYS A 397 12.10 -9.82 5.98
CA CYS A 397 13.15 -8.89 6.37
C CYS A 397 12.58 -7.64 7.07
N PHE A 398 11.51 -7.07 6.54
CA PHE A 398 10.84 -5.91 7.14
C PHE A 398 10.28 -6.22 8.53
N ARG A 399 9.63 -7.38 8.69
CA ARG A 399 9.13 -7.84 9.99
C ARG A 399 10.25 -8.08 10.99
N ALA A 400 11.33 -8.71 10.56
CA ALA A 400 12.52 -8.94 11.40
C ALA A 400 13.14 -7.61 11.89
N GLU A 401 13.29 -6.62 11.00
CA GLU A 401 13.77 -5.29 11.38
C GLU A 401 12.81 -4.56 12.33
N THR A 402 11.51 -4.69 12.10
CA THR A 402 10.51 -4.08 12.97
C THR A 402 10.54 -4.71 14.36
N SER A 403 10.59 -6.04 14.44
CA SER A 403 10.72 -6.76 15.71
C SER A 403 12.00 -6.37 16.45
N PHE A 404 13.12 -6.23 15.73
CA PHE A 404 14.37 -5.79 16.32
C PHE A 404 14.30 -4.34 16.82
N ALA A 405 13.68 -3.43 16.06
CA ALA A 405 13.46 -2.05 16.49
C ALA A 405 12.55 -1.98 17.73
N ASN A 406 11.57 -2.88 17.86
CA ASN A 406 10.72 -2.99 19.04
C ASN A 406 11.50 -3.48 20.26
N LEU A 407 12.38 -4.48 20.12
CA LEU A 407 13.28 -4.90 21.20
C LEU A 407 14.18 -3.76 21.69
N LEU A 408 14.64 -2.90 20.77
CA LEU A 408 15.41 -1.71 21.15
C LEU A 408 14.56 -0.66 21.88
N SER A 409 13.23 -0.67 21.75
CA SER A 409 12.37 0.38 22.29
C SER A 409 12.43 0.50 23.82
N GLU A 410 12.62 -0.59 24.51
CA GLU A 410 12.76 -0.62 25.98
C GLU A 410 14.10 -0.03 26.46
N HIS A 411 15.10 0.01 25.59
CA HIS A 411 16.47 0.36 25.98
C HIS A 411 17.03 1.58 25.24
N TYR A 412 16.34 2.02 24.18
CA TYR A 412 16.74 3.14 23.34
C TYR A 412 15.55 4.07 23.10
N ASN A 413 15.31 4.97 24.06
CA ASN A 413 14.18 5.92 23.99
C ASN A 413 14.43 7.00 22.92
N LYS A 414 14.15 6.66 21.68
CA LYS A 414 14.27 7.48 20.47
C LYS A 414 13.11 7.21 19.52
N SER A 415 12.95 8.04 18.48
CA SER A 415 11.95 7.83 17.45
C SER A 415 12.12 6.49 16.75
N ILE A 416 11.04 5.95 16.17
CA ILE A 416 11.10 4.69 15.41
C ILE A 416 12.09 4.76 14.25
N ASN A 417 12.25 5.93 13.62
CA ASN A 417 13.21 6.14 12.53
C ASN A 417 14.66 6.02 13.02
N GLU A 418 14.98 6.56 14.21
CA GLU A 418 16.30 6.43 14.80
C GLU A 418 16.59 4.99 15.23
N LYS A 419 15.57 4.28 15.79
CA LYS A 419 15.68 2.85 16.12
C LYS A 419 15.96 2.00 14.88
N ARG A 420 15.22 2.22 13.79
CA ARG A 420 15.48 1.55 12.49
C ARG A 420 16.85 1.88 11.93
N SER A 421 17.32 3.12 12.09
CA SER A 421 18.67 3.51 11.69
C SER A 421 19.74 2.78 12.50
N LEU A 422 19.52 2.59 13.80
CA LEU A 422 20.40 1.79 14.65
C LEU A 422 20.40 0.30 14.24
N VAL A 423 19.23 -0.29 14.01
CA VAL A 423 19.12 -1.68 13.50
C VAL A 423 19.90 -1.82 12.18
N LYS A 424 19.74 -0.88 11.28
CA LYS A 424 20.48 -0.87 10.01
C LYS A 424 21.99 -0.78 10.22
N SER A 425 22.44 0.04 11.17
CA SER A 425 23.85 0.16 11.53
C SER A 425 24.40 -1.15 12.07
N ILE A 426 23.67 -1.81 12.98
CA ILE A 426 24.05 -3.11 13.54
C ILE A 426 24.18 -4.18 12.46
N ILE A 427 23.19 -4.29 11.57
CA ILE A 427 23.20 -5.29 10.50
C ILE A 427 24.35 -5.07 9.51
N ASN A 428 24.81 -3.83 9.35
CA ASN A 428 25.91 -3.46 8.44
C ASN A 428 27.27 -3.34 9.14
N SER A 429 27.32 -3.42 10.47
CA SER A 429 28.59 -3.36 11.19
C SER A 429 29.39 -4.65 11.00
N HIS A 430 30.68 -4.55 11.25
CA HIS A 430 31.56 -5.71 11.31
C HIS A 430 31.30 -6.51 12.61
N ALA A 431 31.58 -7.81 12.57
CA ALA A 431 31.51 -8.69 13.71
C ALA A 431 32.56 -9.78 13.57
N ASP A 432 33.13 -10.23 14.69
CA ASP A 432 33.93 -11.44 14.76
C ASP A 432 32.99 -12.63 15.02
N ILE A 433 33.19 -13.71 14.29
CA ILE A 433 32.48 -14.98 14.47
C ILE A 433 33.47 -15.98 15.03
N ILE A 434 33.31 -16.35 16.29
CA ILE A 434 34.27 -17.14 17.06
C ILE A 434 33.60 -18.45 17.50
N PRO A 435 33.90 -19.59 16.86
CA PRO A 435 33.46 -20.90 17.32
C PRO A 435 34.17 -21.27 18.63
N ASP A 436 33.41 -21.57 19.66
CA ASP A 436 33.89 -22.11 20.95
C ASP A 436 33.32 -23.52 21.10
N TYR A 437 34.04 -24.47 20.59
CA TYR A 437 33.63 -25.88 20.60
C TYR A 437 33.67 -26.49 22.01
N ASN A 438 34.49 -25.95 22.91
CA ASN A 438 34.58 -26.46 24.31
C ASN A 438 33.28 -26.15 25.09
N ASN A 439 32.69 -25.01 24.87
CA ASN A 439 31.43 -24.58 25.51
C ASN A 439 30.20 -24.78 24.61
N ASN A 440 30.35 -25.37 23.42
CA ASN A 440 29.29 -25.49 22.41
C ASN A 440 28.64 -24.13 22.06
N ASN A 441 29.44 -23.09 21.94
CA ASN A 441 28.98 -21.75 21.59
C ASN A 441 29.53 -21.29 20.21
N LEU A 442 28.74 -20.44 19.55
CA LEU A 442 29.20 -19.60 18.45
C LEU A 442 29.05 -18.13 18.89
N VAL A 443 30.18 -17.52 19.23
CA VAL A 443 30.18 -16.13 19.68
C VAL A 443 30.16 -15.19 18.48
N VAL A 444 29.20 -14.29 18.47
CA VAL A 444 29.09 -13.18 17.49
C VAL A 444 29.40 -11.88 18.25
N ARG A 445 30.63 -11.40 18.10
CA ARG A 445 31.12 -10.18 18.73
C ARG A 445 30.95 -9.00 17.79
N LEU A 446 29.96 -8.17 18.07
CA LEU A 446 29.63 -6.96 17.30
C LEU A 446 30.63 -5.85 17.62
N TYR A 447 31.05 -5.10 16.63
CA TYR A 447 31.88 -3.92 16.84
C TYR A 447 31.05 -2.77 17.40
N SER A 448 31.71 -1.94 18.23
CA SER A 448 31.11 -0.79 18.88
C SER A 448 30.50 0.19 17.87
N GLN A 449 29.36 0.76 18.23
CA GLN A 449 28.71 1.82 17.47
C GLN A 449 29.21 3.19 17.92
N ALA A 450 28.78 4.23 17.22
CA ALA A 450 29.31 5.60 17.35
C ALA A 450 29.14 6.22 18.75
N THR A 451 28.19 5.76 19.58
CA THR A 451 27.94 6.36 20.89
C THR A 451 27.78 5.32 22.00
N PRO A 452 28.22 5.65 23.25
CA PRO A 452 28.04 4.77 24.40
C PRO A 452 26.57 4.35 24.62
N ARG A 453 25.62 5.26 24.39
CA ARG A 453 24.18 4.98 24.51
C ARG A 453 23.69 3.92 23.53
N MET A 454 24.19 3.93 22.29
CA MET A 454 23.90 2.89 21.32
C MET A 454 24.47 1.54 21.76
N ASN A 455 25.72 1.53 22.24
CA ASN A 455 26.38 0.32 22.71
C ASN A 455 25.69 -0.29 23.94
N ASP A 456 25.25 0.54 24.90
CA ASP A 456 24.45 0.08 26.05
C ASP A 456 23.11 -0.56 25.62
N ALA A 457 22.41 0.07 24.70
CA ALA A 457 21.17 -0.49 24.16
C ALA A 457 21.41 -1.84 23.45
N ILE A 458 22.45 -1.95 22.64
CA ILE A 458 22.82 -3.19 21.94
C ILE A 458 23.20 -4.28 22.93
N GLN A 459 23.98 -3.95 23.97
CA GLN A 459 24.39 -4.91 24.99
C GLN A 459 23.19 -5.51 25.73
N LYS A 460 22.16 -4.70 26.02
CA LYS A 460 20.90 -5.17 26.62
C LYS A 460 20.15 -6.10 25.70
N VAL A 461 20.06 -5.76 24.40
CA VAL A 461 19.43 -6.64 23.42
C VAL A 461 20.24 -7.94 23.23
N CYS A 462 21.58 -7.88 23.23
CA CYS A 462 22.41 -9.09 23.23
C CYS A 462 22.06 -10.04 24.37
N LYS A 463 21.85 -9.52 25.59
CA LYS A 463 21.41 -10.32 26.74
C LYS A 463 20.08 -11.01 26.49
N LEU A 464 19.07 -10.26 26.02
CA LEU A 464 17.76 -10.82 25.66
C LEU A 464 17.87 -11.93 24.61
N LEU A 465 18.69 -11.74 23.58
CA LEU A 465 18.91 -12.74 22.55
C LEU A 465 19.63 -13.99 23.10
N ASN A 466 20.61 -13.81 24.00
CA ASN A 466 21.34 -14.91 24.64
C ASN A 466 20.44 -15.77 25.54
N ASP A 467 19.45 -15.16 26.21
CA ASP A 467 18.47 -15.85 27.01
C ASP A 467 17.59 -16.82 26.20
N THR A 468 17.45 -16.59 24.89
CA THR A 468 16.70 -17.47 23.98
C THR A 468 17.42 -18.79 23.72
N LYS A 469 18.74 -18.90 23.95
CA LYS A 469 19.58 -20.08 23.69
C LYS A 469 19.42 -20.68 22.29
N ILE A 470 19.21 -19.82 21.29
CA ILE A 470 19.04 -20.24 19.88
C ILE A 470 20.33 -20.88 19.40
N LYS A 471 20.19 -22.01 18.69
CA LYS A 471 21.32 -22.71 18.05
C LYS A 471 21.54 -22.18 16.64
N TYR A 472 22.81 -22.16 16.24
CA TYR A 472 23.16 -21.87 14.85
C TYR A 472 22.63 -23.00 13.97
N PRO A 473 21.88 -22.67 12.88
CA PRO A 473 21.22 -23.65 12.03
C PRO A 473 22.15 -24.76 11.52
N GLY A 474 21.72 -26.01 11.66
CA GLY A 474 22.48 -27.18 11.22
C GLY A 474 23.63 -27.60 12.17
N THR A 475 23.77 -26.98 13.35
CA THR A 475 24.81 -27.27 14.33
C THR A 475 24.23 -27.44 15.72
N GLN A 476 25.08 -27.84 16.71
CA GLN A 476 24.76 -27.85 18.13
C GLN A 476 25.23 -26.58 18.87
N LEU A 477 25.90 -25.66 18.15
CA LEU A 477 26.46 -24.45 18.75
C LEU A 477 25.34 -23.46 19.13
N THR A 478 25.33 -23.04 20.39
CA THR A 478 24.43 -21.98 20.88
C THR A 478 24.98 -20.62 20.46
N MET A 479 24.15 -19.77 19.86
CA MET A 479 24.58 -18.42 19.48
C MET A 479 24.69 -17.54 20.73
N VAL A 480 25.82 -16.87 20.87
CA VAL A 480 26.11 -15.92 21.95
C VAL A 480 26.49 -14.59 21.32
N TYR A 481 25.73 -13.56 21.63
CA TYR A 481 25.96 -12.21 21.10
C TYR A 481 26.63 -11.35 22.18
N GLU A 482 27.65 -10.62 21.79
CA GLU A 482 28.35 -9.66 22.65
C GLU A 482 28.80 -8.45 21.82
N ILE A 483 29.15 -7.36 22.50
CA ILE A 483 29.74 -6.17 21.87
C ILE A 483 31.21 -6.08 22.26
N ALA A 484 32.05 -5.73 21.28
CA ALA A 484 33.46 -5.46 21.53
C ALA A 484 33.60 -4.20 22.41
N THR A 485 34.32 -4.33 23.49
CA THR A 485 34.66 -3.22 24.41
C THR A 485 35.77 -2.36 23.86
#